data_9128b1b95cd7a8fb259d08970141ce4a
#
_entry.id   9128b1b95cd7a8fb259d08970141ce4a
#
_cell.length_a   1.000
_cell.length_b   1.000
_cell.length_c   1.000
_cell.angle_alpha   90.00
_cell.angle_beta   90.00
_cell.angle_gamma   90.00
#
_symmetry.space_group_name_H-M   'P 1'
#
loop_
_entity.id
_entity.type
_entity.pdbx_description
1 polymer ?
#
loop_
_entity_poly.entity_id
_entity_poly.type
_entity_poly.pdbx_seq_one_letter_code
_entity_poly.pdbx_strand_id
1 'polypeptide(L)'
;IETDHIAIRTSSYGPGIDERLGGIRVHGLNYLVKNVTAEDKLLIVDDVFDTGRTVDAVIHRLSELARLNTPSEIRIAVPYYKPTRREVDRVPEYFLEETDAWLMYPHSLEGLSVDEIREHRPALFDIIKERLPPRAP
;
A
#
# COMPACT_ATOMS: atom_id res chain seq x y z
N ILE A 1 -11.90 21.55 -0.06
CA ILE A 1 -12.19 20.51 0.94
C ILE A 1 -11.04 20.55 1.93
N GLU A 2 -11.36 20.77 3.21
CA GLU A 2 -10.37 20.66 4.27
C GLU A 2 -10.15 19.18 4.57
N THR A 3 -8.90 18.72 4.48
CA THR A 3 -8.54 17.32 4.71
C THR A 3 -7.25 17.25 5.51
N ASP A 4 -7.18 16.27 6.39
CA ASP A 4 -5.93 15.84 7.01
C ASP A 4 -5.42 14.57 6.31
N HIS A 5 -4.11 14.35 6.29
CA HIS A 5 -3.54 13.16 5.65
C HIS A 5 -2.35 12.62 6.44
N ILE A 6 -2.19 11.32 6.40
CA ILE A 6 -1.04 10.61 6.96
C ILE A 6 -0.50 9.58 5.97
N ALA A 7 0.77 9.27 6.07
CA ALA A 7 1.35 8.11 5.42
C ALA A 7 1.40 6.94 6.43
N ILE A 8 0.93 5.78 6.00
CA ILE A 8 1.05 4.53 6.74
C ILE A 8 2.02 3.60 6.01
N ARG A 9 2.68 2.74 6.77
CA ARG A 9 3.56 1.72 6.21
C ARG A 9 2.98 0.35 6.50
N THR A 10 2.90 -0.47 5.46
CA THR A 10 2.59 -1.90 5.57
C THR A 10 3.82 -2.74 5.24
N SER A 11 3.94 -3.92 5.85
CA SER A 11 4.98 -4.88 5.53
C SER A 11 4.44 -6.30 5.65
N SER A 12 4.76 -7.15 4.69
CA SER A 12 4.24 -8.51 4.55
C SER A 12 5.22 -9.62 4.97
N TYR A 13 6.34 -9.31 5.68
CA TYR A 13 7.36 -10.31 5.99
C TYR A 13 7.81 -10.31 7.46
N GLY A 14 8.06 -11.51 8.01
CA GLY A 14 8.79 -11.77 9.25
C GLY A 14 8.13 -12.78 10.18
N PRO A 15 8.91 -13.51 11.00
CA PRO A 15 8.38 -14.40 12.05
C PRO A 15 7.66 -13.60 13.15
N GLY A 16 6.56 -14.14 13.66
CA GLY A 16 5.75 -13.50 14.71
C GLY A 16 4.64 -12.59 14.20
N ILE A 17 4.15 -12.83 13.01
CA ILE A 17 3.08 -12.09 12.35
C ILE A 17 1.72 -12.63 12.81
N ASP A 18 0.77 -11.73 13.05
CA ASP A 18 -0.61 -12.11 13.37
C ASP A 18 -1.26 -12.74 12.12
N GLU A 19 -1.45 -14.07 12.15
CA GLU A 19 -2.06 -14.83 11.07
C GLU A 19 -3.48 -14.33 10.73
N ARG A 20 -4.18 -13.69 11.69
CA ARG A 20 -5.51 -13.11 11.47
C ARG A 20 -5.51 -11.95 10.48
N LEU A 21 -4.39 -11.25 10.35
CA LEU A 21 -4.20 -10.15 9.40
C LEU A 21 -3.52 -10.61 8.10
N GLY A 22 -3.54 -11.91 7.78
CA GLY A 22 -2.89 -12.45 6.59
C GLY A 22 -1.39 -12.19 6.54
N GLY A 23 -0.76 -11.98 7.71
CA GLY A 23 0.67 -11.74 7.79
C GLY A 23 1.12 -10.32 7.50
N ILE A 24 0.24 -9.34 7.50
CA ILE A 24 0.55 -7.93 7.20
C ILE A 24 0.65 -7.13 8.50
N ARG A 25 1.77 -6.43 8.67
CA ARG A 25 1.95 -5.45 9.76
C ARG A 25 1.61 -4.06 9.25
N VAL A 26 0.86 -3.33 10.06
CA VAL A 26 0.47 -1.94 9.77
C VAL A 26 1.15 -1.02 10.79
N HIS A 27 1.86 -0.02 10.31
CA HIS A 27 2.58 0.96 11.11
C HIS A 27 2.07 2.38 10.82
N GLY A 28 2.16 3.27 11.82
CA GLY A 28 1.82 4.68 11.64
C GLY A 28 0.36 5.05 11.95
N LEU A 29 -0.49 4.12 12.38
CA LEU A 29 -1.90 4.40 12.72
C LEU A 29 -2.11 5.24 13.99
N ASN A 30 -1.08 5.45 14.80
CA ASN A 30 -1.24 6.13 16.11
C ASN A 30 -1.84 7.54 16.01
N TYR A 31 -1.46 8.28 14.98
CA TYR A 31 -2.01 9.61 14.74
C TYR A 31 -3.50 9.51 14.38
N LEU A 32 -3.83 8.67 13.42
CA LEU A 32 -5.20 8.48 12.97
C LEU A 32 -6.11 8.04 14.13
N VAL A 33 -5.71 7.03 14.89
CA VAL A 33 -6.46 6.51 16.04
C VAL A 33 -6.75 7.57 17.10
N LYS A 34 -5.85 8.54 17.28
CA LYS A 34 -6.02 9.63 18.26
C LYS A 34 -6.94 10.74 17.79
N ASN A 35 -7.06 10.94 16.49
CA ASN A 35 -7.73 12.11 15.92
C ASN A 35 -9.01 11.76 15.15
N VAL A 36 -9.23 10.49 14.79
CA VAL A 36 -10.39 10.04 14.03
C VAL A 36 -11.61 9.84 14.93
N THR A 37 -12.77 10.13 14.38
CA THR A 37 -14.09 9.87 14.99
C THR A 37 -14.97 9.03 14.03
N ALA A 38 -16.04 8.48 14.54
CA ALA A 38 -17.00 7.70 13.75
C ALA A 38 -17.72 8.54 12.66
N GLU A 39 -17.74 9.85 12.81
CA GLU A 39 -18.38 10.80 11.88
C GLU A 39 -17.46 11.17 10.71
N ASP A 40 -16.16 10.90 10.84
CA ASP A 40 -15.20 11.19 9.80
C ASP A 40 -15.36 10.25 8.60
N LYS A 41 -14.93 10.74 7.45
CA LYS A 41 -14.85 9.97 6.21
C LYS A 41 -13.39 9.70 5.89
N LEU A 42 -13.05 8.43 5.78
CA LEU A 42 -11.69 7.98 5.50
C LEU A 42 -11.56 7.57 4.03
N LEU A 43 -10.55 8.11 3.36
CA LEU A 43 -10.12 7.65 2.04
C LEU A 43 -8.74 6.99 2.18
N ILE A 44 -8.65 5.71 1.84
CA ILE A 44 -7.38 4.99 1.72
C ILE A 44 -6.94 5.09 0.27
N VAL A 45 -5.71 5.59 0.07
CA VAL A 45 -5.10 5.71 -1.27
C VAL A 45 -3.88 4.79 -1.33
N ASP A 46 -3.83 3.97 -2.37
CA ASP A 46 -2.71 3.06 -2.64
C ASP A 46 -2.39 3.06 -4.14
N ASP A 47 -1.28 2.46 -4.56
CA ASP A 47 -0.86 2.40 -5.97
C ASP A 47 -1.53 1.26 -6.75
N VAL A 48 -1.92 0.20 -6.09
CA VAL A 48 -2.65 -0.93 -6.69
C VAL A 48 -3.52 -1.65 -5.66
N PHE A 49 -4.71 -2.04 -6.08
CA PHE A 49 -5.52 -3.02 -5.36
C PHE A 49 -5.36 -4.38 -6.05
N ASP A 50 -4.38 -5.17 -5.58
CA ASP A 50 -4.08 -6.52 -6.10
C ASP A 50 -5.00 -7.55 -5.39
N THR A 51 -4.52 -8.20 -4.33
CA THR A 51 -5.33 -9.14 -3.54
C THR A 51 -6.32 -8.45 -2.61
N GLY A 52 -6.11 -7.18 -2.28
CA GLY A 52 -6.87 -6.40 -1.32
C GLY A 52 -6.49 -6.64 0.14
N ARG A 53 -5.64 -7.63 0.43
CA ARG A 53 -5.23 -7.99 1.81
C ARG A 53 -4.60 -6.83 2.57
N THR A 54 -3.80 -6.00 1.90
CA THR A 54 -3.14 -4.84 2.53
C THR A 54 -4.17 -3.86 3.07
N VAL A 55 -5.12 -3.47 2.24
CA VAL A 55 -6.18 -2.54 2.62
C VAL A 55 -7.06 -3.13 3.70
N ASP A 56 -7.43 -4.40 3.58
CA ASP A 56 -8.24 -5.11 4.58
C ASP A 56 -7.54 -5.16 5.94
N ALA A 57 -6.24 -5.47 5.97
CA ALA A 57 -5.42 -5.45 7.18
C ALA A 57 -5.35 -4.05 7.82
N VAL A 58 -5.25 -2.98 7.01
CA VAL A 58 -5.26 -1.59 7.49
C VAL A 58 -6.59 -1.26 8.16
N ILE A 59 -7.71 -1.57 7.49
CA ILE A 59 -9.05 -1.30 8.01
C ILE A 59 -9.32 -2.10 9.28
N HIS A 60 -8.97 -3.38 9.28
CA HIS A 60 -9.13 -4.24 10.44
C HIS A 60 -8.33 -3.70 11.63
N ARG A 61 -7.05 -3.36 11.42
CA ARG A 61 -6.19 -2.82 12.45
C ARG A 61 -6.66 -1.47 12.98
N LEU A 62 -7.15 -0.60 12.11
CA LEU A 62 -7.78 0.66 12.51
C LEU A 62 -8.99 0.41 13.40
N SER A 63 -9.88 -0.50 13.00
CA SER A 63 -11.10 -0.83 13.76
C SER A 63 -10.78 -1.40 15.14
N GLU A 64 -9.77 -2.27 15.26
CA GLU A 64 -9.32 -2.78 16.55
C GLU A 64 -8.87 -1.67 17.50
N LEU A 65 -8.13 -0.69 16.98
CA LEU A 65 -7.53 0.38 17.77
C LEU A 65 -8.49 1.54 18.05
N ALA A 66 -9.24 1.99 17.05
CA ALA A 66 -10.17 3.11 17.16
C ALA A 66 -11.52 2.71 17.79
N ARG A 67 -11.90 1.43 17.70
CA ARG A 67 -13.14 0.89 18.27
C ARG A 67 -14.37 1.68 17.82
N LEU A 68 -15.09 2.31 18.74
CA LEU A 68 -16.28 3.11 18.48
C LEU A 68 -15.99 4.39 17.67
N ASN A 69 -14.75 4.82 17.62
CA ASN A 69 -14.31 5.96 16.82
C ASN A 69 -13.87 5.57 15.40
N THR A 70 -14.03 4.30 15.03
CA THR A 70 -13.75 3.89 13.64
C THR A 70 -14.68 4.62 12.68
N PRO A 71 -14.17 5.27 11.63
CA PRO A 71 -15.00 5.93 10.63
C PRO A 71 -16.05 4.99 10.05
N SER A 72 -17.29 5.45 10.01
CA SER A 72 -18.40 4.68 9.45
C SER A 72 -18.35 4.59 7.93
N GLU A 73 -17.68 5.55 7.28
CA GLU A 73 -17.49 5.59 5.83
C GLU A 73 -15.99 5.50 5.52
N ILE A 74 -15.56 4.35 4.99
CA ILE A 74 -14.18 4.11 4.54
C ILE A 74 -14.23 3.75 3.07
N ARG A 75 -13.56 4.54 2.22
CA ARG A 75 -13.45 4.32 0.79
C ARG A 75 -12.00 4.10 0.38
N ILE A 76 -11.81 3.48 -0.78
CA ILE A 76 -10.52 3.11 -1.34
C ILE A 76 -10.39 3.73 -2.72
N ALA A 77 -9.24 4.36 -2.97
CA ALA A 77 -8.87 4.91 -4.27
C ALA A 77 -7.52 4.36 -4.72
N VAL A 78 -7.48 3.80 -5.91
CA VAL A 78 -6.27 3.26 -6.53
C VAL A 78 -6.24 3.59 -8.02
N PRO A 79 -5.07 3.81 -8.65
CA PRO A 79 -5.01 3.89 -10.10
C PRO A 79 -5.29 2.54 -10.78
N TYR A 80 -4.86 1.42 -10.18
CA TYR A 80 -5.01 0.09 -10.77
C TYR A 80 -5.72 -0.88 -9.85
N TYR A 81 -6.69 -1.60 -10.41
CA TYR A 81 -7.44 -2.65 -9.74
C TYR A 81 -7.27 -3.98 -10.48
N LYS A 82 -7.01 -5.08 -9.74
CA LYS A 82 -6.86 -6.44 -10.28
C LYS A 82 -8.02 -7.32 -9.84
N PRO A 83 -9.14 -7.33 -10.56
CA PRO A 83 -10.37 -8.00 -10.14
C PRO A 83 -10.21 -9.52 -10.00
N THR A 84 -9.41 -10.18 -10.86
CA THR A 84 -9.23 -11.64 -10.85
C THR A 84 -8.31 -12.11 -9.72
N ARG A 85 -7.51 -11.23 -9.15
CA ARG A 85 -6.58 -11.54 -8.06
C ARG A 85 -7.12 -11.22 -6.67
N ARG A 86 -8.27 -10.58 -6.62
CA ARG A 86 -8.90 -10.17 -5.38
C ARG A 86 -9.25 -11.38 -4.49
N GLU A 87 -8.83 -11.33 -3.23
CA GLU A 87 -9.03 -12.38 -2.21
C GLU A 87 -9.90 -11.91 -1.03
N VAL A 88 -10.35 -10.66 -1.04
CA VAL A 88 -11.22 -10.06 -0.04
C VAL A 88 -12.56 -9.64 -0.65
N ASP A 89 -13.61 -9.50 0.14
CA ASP A 89 -14.93 -9.10 -0.37
C ASP A 89 -14.98 -7.64 -0.81
N ARG A 90 -14.11 -6.82 -0.24
CA ARG A 90 -14.06 -5.38 -0.51
C ARG A 90 -13.52 -5.10 -1.92
N VAL A 91 -14.10 -4.09 -2.57
CA VAL A 91 -13.70 -3.60 -3.89
C VAL A 91 -13.35 -2.12 -3.75
N PRO A 92 -12.33 -1.59 -4.44
CA PRO A 92 -12.06 -0.15 -4.41
C PRO A 92 -13.23 0.63 -5.03
N GLU A 93 -13.64 1.71 -4.38
CA GLU A 93 -14.71 2.59 -4.87
C GLU A 93 -14.25 3.48 -6.03
N TYR A 94 -12.95 3.78 -6.07
CA TYR A 94 -12.36 4.61 -7.10
C TYR A 94 -11.13 3.93 -7.69
N PHE A 95 -11.15 3.69 -8.99
CA PHE A 95 -9.99 3.22 -9.75
C PHE A 95 -10.03 3.80 -11.17
N LEU A 96 -8.87 3.86 -11.82
CA LEU A 96 -8.75 4.37 -13.18
C LEU A 96 -8.78 3.24 -14.21
N GLU A 97 -8.12 2.11 -13.90
CA GLU A 97 -7.94 1.00 -14.85
C GLU A 97 -8.02 -0.35 -14.14
N GLU A 98 -8.71 -1.31 -14.76
CA GLU A 98 -8.67 -2.72 -14.41
C GLU A 98 -7.57 -3.41 -15.21
N THR A 99 -6.69 -4.17 -14.54
CA THR A 99 -5.63 -4.92 -15.20
C THR A 99 -5.17 -6.09 -14.35
N ASP A 100 -4.91 -7.24 -14.98
CA ASP A 100 -4.26 -8.36 -14.32
C ASP A 100 -2.76 -8.46 -14.66
N ALA A 101 -2.26 -7.50 -15.46
CA ALA A 101 -0.86 -7.43 -15.81
C ALA A 101 0.04 -7.16 -14.59
N TRP A 102 1.29 -7.62 -14.68
CA TRP A 102 2.30 -7.22 -13.71
C TRP A 102 2.64 -5.74 -13.91
N LEU A 103 2.47 -4.96 -12.85
CA LEU A 103 2.75 -3.52 -12.89
C LEU A 103 4.16 -3.23 -12.38
N MET A 104 4.90 -2.45 -13.14
CA MET A 104 6.23 -1.98 -12.77
C MET A 104 6.18 -0.49 -12.48
N TYR A 105 6.30 -0.12 -11.22
CA TYR A 105 6.26 1.28 -10.79
C TYR A 105 7.64 1.94 -10.83
N PRO A 106 7.74 3.24 -11.12
CA PRO A 106 9.02 3.97 -11.09
C PRO A 106 9.72 3.92 -9.73
N HIS A 107 8.96 3.84 -8.65
CA HIS A 107 9.45 3.81 -7.28
C HIS A 107 9.76 2.39 -6.76
N SER A 108 9.34 1.34 -7.47
CA SER A 108 9.59 -0.05 -7.07
C SER A 108 10.90 -0.53 -7.67
N LEU A 109 11.98 -0.40 -6.91
CA LEU A 109 13.32 -0.88 -7.26
C LEU A 109 13.70 -2.14 -6.46
N GLU A 110 12.90 -2.52 -5.50
CA GLU A 110 13.15 -3.68 -4.66
C GLU A 110 13.13 -4.97 -5.50
N GLY A 111 14.20 -5.74 -5.38
CA GLY A 111 14.36 -6.99 -6.13
C GLY A 111 14.97 -6.85 -7.53
N LEU A 112 15.20 -5.63 -8.03
CA LEU A 112 15.88 -5.41 -9.29
C LEU A 112 17.41 -5.32 -9.10
N SER A 113 18.15 -6.03 -9.92
CA SER A 113 19.60 -5.85 -10.02
C SER A 113 19.96 -4.54 -10.73
N VAL A 114 21.18 -4.06 -10.51
CA VAL A 114 21.70 -2.85 -11.18
C VAL A 114 21.68 -3.00 -12.70
N ASP A 115 21.96 -4.20 -13.20
CA ASP A 115 21.99 -4.47 -14.63
C ASP A 115 20.58 -4.49 -15.23
N GLU A 116 19.57 -5.01 -14.53
CA GLU A 116 18.17 -4.93 -14.94
C GLU A 116 17.65 -3.48 -14.96
N ILE A 117 18.02 -2.68 -13.96
CA ILE A 117 17.68 -1.25 -13.95
C ILE A 117 18.32 -0.53 -15.15
N ARG A 118 19.57 -0.83 -15.46
CA ARG A 118 20.27 -0.24 -16.61
C ARG A 118 19.62 -0.61 -17.94
N GLU A 119 19.29 -1.88 -18.12
CA GLU A 119 18.72 -2.40 -19.36
C GLU A 119 17.27 -1.94 -19.59
N HIS A 120 16.44 -2.04 -18.55
CA HIS A 120 15.01 -1.82 -18.70
C HIS A 120 14.55 -0.41 -18.29
N ARG A 121 15.40 0.37 -17.61
CA ARG A 121 15.10 1.72 -17.11
C ARG A 121 16.30 2.68 -17.23
N PRO A 122 16.82 2.91 -18.42
CA PRO A 122 18.04 3.70 -18.62
C PRO A 122 17.95 5.12 -18.05
N ALA A 123 16.79 5.80 -18.20
CA ALA A 123 16.59 7.13 -17.65
C ALA A 123 16.65 7.16 -16.10
N LEU A 124 16.09 6.14 -15.45
CA LEU A 124 16.19 6.00 -14.00
C LEU A 124 17.61 5.64 -13.57
N PHE A 125 18.27 4.74 -14.30
CA PHE A 125 19.66 4.38 -14.03
C PHE A 125 20.57 5.60 -14.07
N ASP A 126 20.41 6.50 -15.04
CA ASP A 126 21.20 7.74 -15.14
C ASP A 126 21.03 8.67 -13.94
N ILE A 127 19.85 8.67 -13.31
CA ILE A 127 19.58 9.47 -12.11
C ILE A 127 20.22 8.86 -10.86
N ILE A 128 20.23 7.54 -10.74
CA ILE A 128 20.62 6.86 -9.50
C ILE A 128 22.03 6.27 -9.53
N LYS A 129 22.70 6.20 -10.70
CA LYS A 129 23.99 5.54 -10.89
C LYS A 129 25.09 5.99 -9.92
N GLU A 130 25.08 7.26 -9.50
CA GLU A 130 26.06 7.79 -8.55
C GLU A 130 25.81 7.34 -7.09
N ARG A 131 24.61 6.83 -6.80
CA ARG A 131 24.17 6.36 -5.48
C ARG A 131 24.13 4.83 -5.38
N LEU A 132 24.38 4.14 -6.49
CA LEU A 132 24.43 2.68 -6.49
C LEU A 132 25.75 2.19 -5.86
N PRO A 133 25.72 1.08 -5.11
CA PRO A 133 26.95 0.50 -4.58
C PRO A 133 27.89 0.10 -5.73
N PRO A 134 29.22 0.19 -5.53
CA PRO A 134 30.16 -0.27 -6.53
C PRO A 134 29.92 -1.75 -6.84
N ARG A 135 30.15 -2.13 -8.10
CA ARG A 135 30.06 -3.53 -8.53
C ARG A 135 30.89 -4.39 -7.58
N ALA A 136 30.29 -5.40 -7.00
CA ALA A 136 31.03 -6.47 -6.33
C ALA A 136 31.96 -7.14 -7.38
N PRO A 137 33.22 -7.42 -7.03
CA PRO A 137 34.18 -8.04 -7.92
C PRO A 137 33.77 -9.45 -8.38
#